data_bd5d516768c19385c1017e9bc8d9b623
#
_entry.id   bd5d516768c19385c1017e9bc8d9b623
#
_cell.length_a   1.000
_cell.length_b   1.000
_cell.length_c   1.000
_cell.angle_alpha   90.00
_cell.angle_beta   90.00
_cell.angle_gamma   90.00
#
_symmetry.space_group_name_H-M   'P 1'
#
loop_
_entity.id
_entity.type
_entity.pdbx_description
1 polymer ?
#
loop_
_entity_poly.entity_id
_entity_poly.type
_entity_poly.pdbx_seq_one_letter_code
_entity_poly.pdbx_strand_id
1 'polypeptide(L)'
;CIRDSDIMEQLPDDEVAEISDLMEYPEDSAGGIMQKELHAIGENLTLGEAREAIRQDEDQEDDSAIYVYVTNESGQLKGVLRLRDLLFRDLRRKANQVMVTEVRSVPVTADQEEIANLFQKYNYSSLPVVDDEGILIGRVTSDDVLDVVQEEATEDMQRMVGISGDESAFTAWPQSVRNRLPWLCVNLCTGFCIAWVVSLFEPALEKYAILAFFLPIIGLLGGNSGNQTLTIVVRSLALGEIEDKEWRQLLIKELFTGCINGLAIGGIAGLASWLWIGKPVLGVVVFAAMLLNMIASAVAGVMVPISLRALKVCLLYTSDAADDPTC
;
A
#
# COMPACT_ATOMS: atom_id res chain seq x y z
N CYS A 1 -1.54 27.09 1.99
CA CYS A 1 -0.45 26.42 1.24
C CYS A 1 0.67 27.42 1.03
N ILE A 2 1.77 27.23 1.74
CA ILE A 2 3.04 27.90 1.44
C ILE A 2 3.54 27.19 0.18
N ARG A 3 3.97 27.93 -0.83
CA ARG A 3 4.58 27.33 -2.02
C ARG A 3 5.98 26.87 -1.63
N ASP A 4 6.40 25.72 -2.09
CA ASP A 4 7.75 25.17 -1.86
C ASP A 4 8.83 26.18 -2.22
N SER A 5 8.61 26.97 -3.28
CA SER A 5 9.46 28.11 -3.66
C SER A 5 9.59 29.20 -2.58
N ASP A 6 8.54 29.42 -1.77
CA ASP A 6 8.54 30.47 -0.73
C ASP A 6 9.32 29.99 0.52
N ILE A 7 9.47 28.67 0.69
CA ILE A 7 10.28 28.06 1.75
C ILE A 7 11.75 28.05 1.31
N MET A 8 12.03 27.64 0.09
CA MET A 8 13.41 27.61 -0.45
C MET A 8 14.09 28.98 -0.46
N GLU A 9 13.33 30.08 -0.62
CA GLU A 9 13.90 31.45 -0.53
C GLU A 9 14.36 31.84 0.88
N GLN A 10 13.99 31.08 1.93
CA GLN A 10 14.31 31.38 3.33
C GLN A 10 15.40 30.47 3.89
N LEU A 11 15.83 29.47 3.15
CA LEU A 11 16.87 28.51 3.54
C LEU A 11 18.26 28.98 3.11
N PRO A 12 19.33 28.57 3.80
CA PRO A 12 20.71 28.76 3.37
C PRO A 12 20.95 28.10 2.00
N ASP A 13 21.90 28.68 1.22
CA ASP A 13 22.20 28.24 -0.15
C ASP A 13 22.67 26.75 -0.22
N ASP A 14 23.32 26.24 0.81
CA ASP A 14 23.78 24.86 0.96
C ASP A 14 22.62 23.90 1.19
N GLU A 15 21.66 24.24 2.04
CA GLU A 15 20.44 23.43 2.25
C GLU A 15 19.56 23.42 1.00
N VAL A 16 19.46 24.55 0.28
CA VAL A 16 18.72 24.63 -1.00
C VAL A 16 19.32 23.71 -2.04
N ALA A 17 20.66 23.62 -2.12
CA ALA A 17 21.32 22.72 -3.06
C ALA A 17 21.03 21.24 -2.73
N GLU A 18 21.05 20.87 -1.45
CA GLU A 18 20.78 19.52 -1.00
C GLU A 18 19.34 19.08 -1.25
N ILE A 19 18.38 19.96 -0.92
CA ILE A 19 16.96 19.72 -1.22
C ILE A 19 16.73 19.61 -2.74
N SER A 20 17.39 20.46 -3.53
CA SER A 20 17.26 20.42 -4.99
C SER A 20 17.76 19.10 -5.58
N ASP A 21 18.83 18.54 -5.04
CA ASP A 21 19.34 17.24 -5.45
C ASP A 21 18.38 16.10 -5.08
N LEU A 22 17.71 16.17 -3.91
CA LEU A 22 16.70 15.19 -3.49
C LEU A 22 15.45 15.26 -4.37
N MET A 23 15.06 16.47 -4.81
CA MET A 23 13.91 16.68 -5.70
C MET A 23 14.12 16.13 -7.13
N GLU A 24 15.35 15.72 -7.50
CA GLU A 24 15.58 15.02 -8.78
C GLU A 24 15.07 13.59 -8.80
N TYR A 25 14.86 12.99 -7.62
CA TYR A 25 14.33 11.63 -7.48
C TYR A 25 12.79 11.65 -7.39
N PRO A 26 12.11 10.57 -7.85
CA PRO A 26 10.67 10.40 -7.61
C PRO A 26 10.36 10.39 -6.10
N GLU A 27 9.26 11.05 -5.70
CA GLU A 27 8.87 11.19 -4.29
C GLU A 27 8.62 9.82 -3.62
N ASP A 28 8.15 8.83 -4.39
CA ASP A 28 7.84 7.46 -3.98
C ASP A 28 9.03 6.48 -4.04
N SER A 29 10.24 6.99 -4.26
CA SER A 29 11.48 6.20 -4.34
C SER A 29 12.37 6.31 -3.12
N ALA A 30 13.33 5.37 -2.98
CA ALA A 30 14.39 5.45 -1.98
C ALA A 30 15.10 6.82 -1.99
N GLY A 31 15.33 7.37 -3.17
CA GLY A 31 15.95 8.67 -3.34
C GLY A 31 15.09 9.84 -2.83
N GLY A 32 13.75 9.74 -2.97
CA GLY A 32 12.81 10.75 -2.50
C GLY A 32 12.64 10.78 -0.98
N ILE A 33 12.73 9.60 -0.33
CA ILE A 33 12.54 9.46 1.12
C ILE A 33 13.85 9.37 1.91
N MET A 34 15.02 9.34 1.24
CA MET A 34 16.31 9.20 1.92
C MET A 34 16.76 10.50 2.57
N GLN A 35 17.56 10.35 3.62
CA GLN A 35 18.34 11.40 4.25
C GLN A 35 19.79 11.33 3.75
N LYS A 36 20.40 12.48 3.46
CA LYS A 36 21.84 12.56 3.07
C LYS A 36 22.76 12.60 4.27
N GLU A 37 22.25 13.04 5.43
CA GLU A 37 23.00 13.05 6.68
C GLU A 37 23.31 11.62 7.11
N LEU A 38 24.57 11.23 7.00
CA LEU A 38 25.06 9.92 7.40
C LEU A 38 26.54 9.99 7.78
N HIS A 39 26.94 9.14 8.72
CA HIS A 39 28.35 9.00 9.06
C HIS A 39 29.00 7.94 8.18
N ALA A 40 29.89 8.36 7.28
CA ALA A 40 30.70 7.48 6.43
C ALA A 40 32.18 7.58 6.77
N ILE A 41 32.86 6.43 6.83
CA ILE A 41 34.30 6.35 7.11
C ILE A 41 35.00 5.45 6.10
N GLY A 42 36.28 5.72 5.84
CA GLY A 42 37.09 4.86 4.99
C GLY A 42 37.44 3.51 5.66
N GLU A 43 37.40 2.42 4.89
CA GLU A 43 37.64 1.06 5.35
C GLU A 43 39.03 0.84 5.98
N ASN A 44 40.01 1.69 5.63
CA ASN A 44 41.40 1.59 6.09
C ASN A 44 41.68 2.35 7.39
N LEU A 45 40.75 3.21 7.84
CA LEU A 45 40.87 3.95 9.09
C LEU A 45 40.85 3.01 10.31
N THR A 46 41.57 3.37 11.35
CA THR A 46 41.41 2.73 12.67
C THR A 46 40.12 3.22 13.33
N LEU A 47 39.57 2.41 14.25
CA LEU A 47 38.36 2.82 14.99
C LEU A 47 38.60 4.10 15.82
N GLY A 48 39.84 4.37 16.22
CA GLY A 48 40.21 5.59 16.92
C GLY A 48 40.17 6.83 16.01
N GLU A 49 40.70 6.71 14.81
CA GLU A 49 40.60 7.77 13.76
C GLU A 49 39.16 7.99 13.34
N ALA A 50 38.41 6.91 13.12
CA ALA A 50 37.00 6.96 12.79
C ALA A 50 36.15 7.70 13.84
N ARG A 51 36.39 7.38 15.14
CA ARG A 51 35.73 8.07 16.25
C ARG A 51 36.04 9.55 16.30
N GLU A 52 37.27 9.93 16.01
CA GLU A 52 37.69 11.32 16.02
C GLU A 52 37.14 12.09 14.81
N ALA A 53 37.05 11.45 13.65
CA ALA A 53 36.43 12.02 12.47
C ALA A 53 34.94 12.33 12.72
N ILE A 54 34.19 11.40 13.28
CA ILE A 54 32.77 11.59 13.63
C ILE A 54 32.61 12.71 14.69
N ARG A 55 33.53 12.82 15.65
CA ARG A 55 33.49 13.89 16.66
C ARG A 55 33.76 15.29 16.11
N GLN A 56 34.49 15.40 15.01
CA GLN A 56 34.83 16.67 14.38
C GLN A 56 33.74 17.11 13.38
N ASP A 57 32.82 16.22 13.04
CA ASP A 57 31.68 16.48 12.16
C ASP A 57 30.55 17.08 13.01
N GLU A 58 30.81 18.28 13.59
CA GLU A 58 29.88 18.97 14.50
C GLU A 58 28.59 19.45 13.80
N ASP A 59 28.59 19.50 12.45
CA ASP A 59 27.45 19.96 11.65
C ASP A 59 26.37 18.84 11.47
N GLN A 60 26.68 17.59 11.83
CA GLN A 60 25.74 16.49 11.79
C GLN A 60 25.27 16.10 13.21
N GLU A 61 24.45 16.94 13.83
CA GLU A 61 23.68 16.58 15.04
C GLU A 61 22.60 15.54 14.69
N ASP A 62 23.03 14.33 14.31
CA ASP A 62 22.14 13.22 14.06
C ASP A 62 21.91 12.40 15.34
N ASP A 63 20.88 12.75 16.09
CA ASP A 63 20.45 12.03 17.29
C ASP A 63 20.06 10.56 17.01
N SER A 64 19.85 10.19 15.73
CA SER A 64 19.44 8.86 15.29
C SER A 64 20.60 7.98 14.81
N ALA A 65 21.86 8.45 14.81
CA ALA A 65 23.01 7.74 14.29
C ALA A 65 23.36 6.48 15.09
N ILE A 66 22.76 5.36 14.71
CA ILE A 66 23.06 4.03 15.28
C ILE A 66 24.19 3.33 14.52
N TYR A 67 24.36 3.67 13.24
CA TYR A 67 25.28 3.02 12.31
C TYR A 67 26.26 4.02 11.70
N VAL A 68 27.48 3.55 11.48
CA VAL A 68 28.53 4.22 10.73
C VAL A 68 28.84 3.38 9.50
N TYR A 69 28.67 3.93 8.34
CA TYR A 69 28.89 3.24 7.07
C TYR A 69 30.39 3.22 6.72
N VAL A 70 30.84 2.11 6.15
CA VAL A 70 32.23 1.95 5.76
C VAL A 70 32.32 1.88 4.25
N THR A 71 33.07 2.81 3.66
CA THR A 71 33.24 2.94 2.22
C THR A 71 34.71 2.73 1.81
N ASN A 72 34.94 2.39 0.54
CA ASN A 72 36.25 2.41 -0.06
C ASN A 72 36.62 3.82 -0.54
N GLU A 73 37.80 3.96 -1.17
CA GLU A 73 38.29 5.24 -1.73
C GLU A 73 37.40 5.80 -2.86
N SER A 74 36.57 4.96 -3.48
CA SER A 74 35.62 5.36 -4.53
C SER A 74 34.22 5.67 -3.97
N GLY A 75 34.02 5.69 -2.66
CA GLY A 75 32.71 5.95 -2.03
C GLY A 75 31.78 4.74 -1.98
N GLN A 76 32.16 3.56 -2.52
CA GLN A 76 31.31 2.38 -2.53
C GLN A 76 31.16 1.79 -1.13
N LEU A 77 29.93 1.39 -0.80
CA LEU A 77 29.61 0.75 0.47
C LEU A 77 30.31 -0.62 0.59
N LYS A 78 31.05 -0.83 1.67
CA LYS A 78 31.77 -2.08 1.97
C LYS A 78 31.27 -2.77 3.24
N GLY A 79 30.68 -2.01 4.14
CA GLY A 79 30.20 -2.56 5.39
C GLY A 79 29.56 -1.52 6.29
N VAL A 80 29.16 -1.95 7.46
CA VAL A 80 28.60 -1.09 8.50
C VAL A 80 29.21 -1.42 9.85
N LEU A 81 29.46 -0.39 10.65
CA LEU A 81 29.82 -0.46 12.05
C LEU A 81 28.67 0.05 12.89
N ARG A 82 28.41 -0.57 14.03
CA ARG A 82 27.52 0.00 15.02
C ARG A 82 28.27 1.05 15.82
N LEU A 83 27.66 2.17 16.13
CA LEU A 83 28.27 3.22 16.94
C LEU A 83 28.87 2.68 18.25
N ARG A 84 28.24 1.69 18.87
CA ARG A 84 28.75 1.00 20.06
C ARG A 84 30.09 0.30 19.83
N ASP A 85 30.41 -0.14 18.62
CA ASP A 85 31.70 -0.80 18.35
C ASP A 85 32.87 0.18 18.44
N LEU A 86 32.64 1.48 18.17
CA LEU A 86 33.60 2.56 18.39
C LEU A 86 33.87 2.85 19.89
N LEU A 87 32.95 2.45 20.78
CA LEU A 87 33.04 2.67 22.20
C LEU A 87 33.70 1.48 22.94
N PHE A 88 33.41 0.23 22.49
CA PHE A 88 33.76 -0.98 23.26
C PHE A 88 34.83 -1.86 22.60
N ARG A 89 35.21 -1.58 21.33
CA ARG A 89 36.27 -2.34 20.65
C ARG A 89 37.64 -1.69 20.84
N ASP A 90 38.71 -2.45 20.55
CA ASP A 90 40.05 -1.91 20.52
C ASP A 90 40.21 -0.89 19.39
N LEU A 91 40.47 0.36 19.77
CA LEU A 91 40.55 1.50 18.85
C LEU A 91 41.71 1.43 17.84
N ARG A 92 42.64 0.50 18.02
CA ARG A 92 43.76 0.26 17.10
C ARG A 92 43.36 -0.60 15.89
N ARG A 93 42.23 -1.29 15.98
CA ARG A 93 41.74 -2.12 14.86
C ARG A 93 41.22 -1.25 13.73
N LYS A 94 41.43 -1.73 12.50
CA LYS A 94 40.87 -1.07 11.31
C LYS A 94 39.39 -1.37 11.15
N ALA A 95 38.66 -0.43 10.51
CA ALA A 95 37.23 -0.54 10.23
C ALA A 95 36.90 -1.85 9.49
N ASN A 96 37.67 -2.18 8.45
CA ASN A 96 37.51 -3.41 7.66
C ASN A 96 37.65 -4.74 8.42
N GLN A 97 38.26 -4.71 9.62
CA GLN A 97 38.41 -5.90 10.47
C GLN A 97 37.28 -6.11 11.46
N VAL A 98 36.41 -5.11 11.62
CA VAL A 98 35.36 -5.08 12.64
C VAL A 98 33.98 -4.90 12.03
N MET A 99 33.90 -4.29 10.85
CA MET A 99 32.65 -4.03 10.17
C MET A 99 31.88 -5.32 9.83
N VAL A 100 30.59 -5.21 9.77
CA VAL A 100 29.70 -6.21 9.18
C VAL A 100 29.69 -6.00 7.67
N THR A 101 30.09 -7.01 6.91
CA THR A 101 30.23 -6.93 5.45
C THR A 101 28.97 -7.34 4.69
N GLU A 102 28.10 -8.15 5.30
CA GLU A 102 26.80 -8.52 4.74
C GLU A 102 25.79 -7.42 5.05
N VAL A 103 25.92 -6.27 4.38
CA VAL A 103 25.00 -5.14 4.51
C VAL A 103 24.00 -5.19 3.36
N ARG A 104 22.75 -5.17 3.70
CA ARG A 104 21.70 -4.99 2.69
C ARG A 104 21.57 -3.50 2.41
N SER A 105 21.68 -3.13 1.15
CA SER A 105 21.43 -1.78 0.62
C SER A 105 20.28 -1.80 -0.35
N VAL A 106 19.68 -0.66 -0.59
CA VAL A 106 18.64 -0.46 -1.61
C VAL A 106 19.15 0.50 -2.69
N PRO A 107 18.83 0.27 -3.97
CA PRO A 107 19.13 1.24 -5.00
C PRO A 107 18.29 2.51 -4.84
N VAL A 108 18.78 3.63 -5.30
CA VAL A 108 18.11 4.94 -5.21
C VAL A 108 16.72 4.94 -5.87
N THR A 109 16.51 4.06 -6.83
CA THR A 109 15.26 3.88 -7.58
C THR A 109 14.30 2.87 -6.95
N ALA A 110 14.64 2.27 -5.79
CA ALA A 110 13.76 1.31 -5.12
C ALA A 110 12.47 2.00 -4.68
N ASP A 111 11.36 1.31 -4.84
CA ASP A 111 10.03 1.76 -4.43
C ASP A 111 9.93 1.85 -2.90
N GLN A 112 9.25 2.89 -2.39
CA GLN A 112 9.09 3.13 -0.95
C GLN A 112 8.34 2.00 -0.25
N GLU A 113 7.40 1.32 -0.92
CA GLU A 113 6.67 0.18 -0.35
C GLU A 113 7.59 -1.04 -0.17
N GLU A 114 8.51 -1.30 -1.13
CA GLU A 114 9.53 -2.35 -1.00
C GLU A 114 10.42 -2.09 0.22
N ILE A 115 10.84 -0.83 0.41
CA ILE A 115 11.64 -0.43 1.56
C ILE A 115 10.86 -0.65 2.85
N ALA A 116 9.60 -0.24 2.92
CA ALA A 116 8.75 -0.45 4.09
C ALA A 116 8.60 -1.94 4.43
N ASN A 117 8.42 -2.79 3.41
CA ASN A 117 8.38 -4.25 3.57
C ASN A 117 9.70 -4.83 4.10
N LEU A 118 10.85 -4.31 3.66
CA LEU A 118 12.16 -4.72 4.17
C LEU A 118 12.33 -4.35 5.65
N PHE A 119 11.94 -3.14 6.06
CA PHE A 119 11.98 -2.72 7.46
C PHE A 119 11.10 -3.60 8.35
N GLN A 120 9.86 -3.87 7.94
CA GLN A 120 8.93 -4.72 8.69
C GLN A 120 9.45 -6.17 8.81
N LYS A 121 9.99 -6.73 7.74
CA LYS A 121 10.43 -8.12 7.69
C LYS A 121 11.70 -8.37 8.49
N TYR A 122 12.65 -7.44 8.48
CA TYR A 122 13.98 -7.62 9.07
C TYR A 122 14.22 -6.75 10.30
N ASN A 123 13.28 -5.89 10.68
CA ASN A 123 13.40 -4.94 11.80
C ASN A 123 14.67 -4.07 11.70
N TYR A 124 14.94 -3.51 10.54
CA TYR A 124 16.04 -2.58 10.37
C TYR A 124 15.75 -1.26 11.10
N SER A 125 16.79 -0.60 11.58
CA SER A 125 16.71 0.77 12.12
C SER A 125 17.10 1.79 11.07
N SER A 126 17.92 1.39 10.09
CA SER A 126 18.34 2.21 8.95
C SER A 126 18.84 1.29 7.83
N LEU A 127 18.58 1.69 6.57
CA LEU A 127 19.07 1.05 5.36
C LEU A 127 19.87 2.04 4.52
N PRO A 128 21.09 1.70 4.08
CA PRO A 128 21.86 2.54 3.17
C PRO A 128 21.28 2.50 1.77
N VAL A 129 21.24 3.67 1.12
CA VAL A 129 20.85 3.87 -0.26
C VAL A 129 22.10 4.03 -1.12
N VAL A 130 22.14 3.30 -2.23
CA VAL A 130 23.29 3.32 -3.15
C VAL A 130 22.85 3.61 -4.58
N ASP A 131 23.77 4.14 -5.38
CA ASP A 131 23.59 4.28 -6.82
C ASP A 131 23.87 2.97 -7.58
N ASP A 132 23.82 3.04 -8.93
CA ASP A 132 24.07 1.90 -9.82
C ASP A 132 25.52 1.40 -9.73
N GLU A 133 26.49 2.25 -9.32
CA GLU A 133 27.89 1.90 -9.09
C GLU A 133 28.16 1.34 -7.68
N GLY A 134 27.15 1.35 -6.80
CA GLY A 134 27.23 0.92 -5.41
C GLY A 134 27.84 2.00 -4.49
N ILE A 135 27.89 3.26 -4.93
CA ILE A 135 28.32 4.39 -4.12
C ILE A 135 27.20 4.73 -3.12
N LEU A 136 27.57 4.96 -1.88
CA LEU A 136 26.65 5.34 -0.83
C LEU A 136 26.20 6.80 -1.03
N ILE A 137 24.88 7.01 -1.22
CA ILE A 137 24.29 8.32 -1.48
C ILE A 137 23.55 8.85 -0.26
N GLY A 138 22.85 7.96 0.46
CA GLY A 138 21.99 8.34 1.55
C GLY A 138 21.64 7.13 2.44
N ARG A 139 20.69 7.36 3.31
CA ARG A 139 20.08 6.32 4.14
C ARG A 139 18.58 6.57 4.30
N VAL A 140 17.81 5.51 4.49
CA VAL A 140 16.42 5.58 4.95
C VAL A 140 16.37 5.10 6.39
N THR A 141 15.64 5.79 7.24
CA THR A 141 15.52 5.45 8.67
C THR A 141 14.13 4.87 8.98
N SER A 142 13.97 4.28 10.17
CA SER A 142 12.72 3.62 10.54
C SER A 142 11.57 4.60 10.80
N ASP A 143 11.87 5.83 11.14
CA ASP A 143 10.90 6.91 11.32
C ASP A 143 10.33 7.39 9.98
N ASP A 144 11.19 7.60 8.96
CA ASP A 144 10.74 7.91 7.59
C ASP A 144 9.80 6.82 7.05
N VAL A 145 10.16 5.54 7.28
CA VAL A 145 9.34 4.40 6.87
C VAL A 145 7.98 4.34 7.58
N LEU A 146 7.85 4.85 8.79
CA LEU A 146 6.55 4.91 9.47
C LEU A 146 5.58 5.85 8.73
N ASP A 147 6.06 6.97 8.24
CA ASP A 147 5.28 7.91 7.44
C ASP A 147 4.88 7.27 6.11
N VAL A 148 5.82 6.62 5.42
CA VAL A 148 5.55 5.85 4.18
C VAL A 148 4.45 4.81 4.40
N VAL A 149 4.53 4.00 5.46
CA VAL A 149 3.50 2.98 5.76
C VAL A 149 2.12 3.61 5.95
N GLN A 150 2.05 4.80 6.55
CA GLN A 150 0.78 5.51 6.73
C GLN A 150 0.25 6.09 5.41
N GLU A 151 1.12 6.61 4.56
CA GLU A 151 0.78 7.13 3.24
C GLU A 151 0.27 6.02 2.35
N GLU A 152 1.00 4.91 2.21
CA GLU A 152 0.58 3.73 1.44
C GLU A 152 -0.75 3.17 1.91
N ALA A 153 -0.95 3.04 3.23
CA ALA A 153 -2.22 2.56 3.77
C ALA A 153 -3.39 3.51 3.45
N THR A 154 -3.13 4.81 3.36
CA THR A 154 -4.13 5.82 3.00
C THR A 154 -4.43 5.77 1.51
N GLU A 155 -3.40 5.66 0.68
CA GLU A 155 -3.52 5.50 -0.77
C GLU A 155 -4.32 4.25 -1.13
N ASP A 156 -4.00 3.12 -0.52
CA ASP A 156 -4.73 1.85 -0.68
C ASP A 156 -6.22 2.00 -0.37
N MET A 157 -6.56 2.68 0.74
CA MET A 157 -7.97 2.94 1.07
C MET A 157 -8.66 3.81 0.03
N GLN A 158 -7.99 4.83 -0.52
CA GLN A 158 -8.53 5.71 -1.55
C GLN A 158 -8.70 4.97 -2.88
N ARG A 159 -7.72 4.17 -3.28
CA ARG A 159 -7.76 3.35 -4.51
C ARG A 159 -8.88 2.32 -4.47
N MET A 160 -9.18 1.70 -3.31
CA MET A 160 -10.30 0.76 -3.17
C MET A 160 -11.67 1.37 -3.51
N VAL A 161 -11.83 2.68 -3.38
CA VAL A 161 -13.06 3.41 -3.73
C VAL A 161 -12.93 4.16 -5.06
N GLY A 162 -11.83 3.95 -5.80
CA GLY A 162 -11.58 4.52 -7.11
C GLY A 162 -11.23 6.01 -7.08
N ILE A 163 -10.55 6.45 -6.02
CA ILE A 163 -9.97 7.78 -5.91
C ILE A 163 -8.44 7.61 -6.11
N SER A 164 -7.80 8.55 -6.82
CA SER A 164 -6.34 8.59 -6.90
C SER A 164 -5.75 8.90 -5.51
N GLY A 165 -4.64 8.22 -5.15
CA GLY A 165 -4.02 8.29 -3.83
C GLY A 165 -3.66 9.69 -3.32
N ASP A 166 -3.54 10.68 -4.22
CA ASP A 166 -3.12 12.05 -3.90
C ASP A 166 -4.26 12.99 -3.49
N GLU A 167 -5.48 12.49 -3.29
CA GLU A 167 -6.62 13.36 -2.98
C GLU A 167 -6.74 13.64 -1.50
N SER A 168 -6.54 14.90 -1.10
CA SER A 168 -6.75 15.40 0.25
C SER A 168 -8.08 16.15 0.41
N ALA A 169 -8.49 16.41 1.66
CA ALA A 169 -9.69 17.19 1.97
C ALA A 169 -9.67 18.63 1.40
N PHE A 170 -8.48 19.16 1.09
CA PHE A 170 -8.28 20.51 0.58
C PHE A 170 -7.90 20.56 -0.90
N THR A 171 -7.91 19.42 -1.59
CA THR A 171 -7.68 19.36 -3.04
C THR A 171 -8.68 20.24 -3.78
N ALA A 172 -8.21 21.01 -4.77
CA ALA A 172 -9.07 21.91 -5.54
C ALA A 172 -10.17 21.12 -6.29
N TRP A 173 -11.40 21.63 -6.25
CA TRP A 173 -12.57 20.93 -6.81
C TRP A 173 -12.42 20.49 -8.29
N PRO A 174 -11.74 21.21 -9.21
CA PRO A 174 -11.59 20.74 -10.58
C PRO A 174 -10.72 19.47 -10.66
N GLN A 175 -9.71 19.36 -9.81
CA GLN A 175 -8.85 18.19 -9.72
C GLN A 175 -9.60 17.01 -9.11
N SER A 176 -10.35 17.21 -8.01
CA SER A 176 -11.21 16.18 -7.43
C SER A 176 -12.22 15.61 -8.44
N VAL A 177 -12.84 16.48 -9.27
CA VAL A 177 -13.73 16.03 -10.35
C VAL A 177 -12.97 15.15 -11.35
N ARG A 178 -11.78 15.60 -11.79
CA ARG A 178 -10.98 14.86 -12.76
C ARG A 178 -10.55 13.49 -12.22
N ASN A 179 -10.21 13.41 -10.94
CA ASN A 179 -9.77 12.17 -10.29
C ASN A 179 -10.91 11.16 -10.13
N ARG A 180 -12.11 11.62 -9.77
CA ARG A 180 -13.27 10.74 -9.46
C ARG A 180 -14.12 10.39 -10.69
N LEU A 181 -14.19 11.27 -11.69
CA LEU A 181 -15.09 11.11 -12.84
C LEU A 181 -14.87 9.80 -13.62
N PRO A 182 -13.64 9.35 -13.90
CA PRO A 182 -13.40 8.09 -14.62
C PRO A 182 -14.04 6.89 -13.90
N TRP A 183 -13.87 6.79 -12.60
CA TRP A 183 -14.46 5.72 -11.80
C TRP A 183 -15.98 5.79 -11.76
N LEU A 184 -16.54 6.98 -11.64
CA LEU A 184 -17.99 7.19 -11.71
C LEU A 184 -18.57 6.79 -13.07
N CYS A 185 -17.84 7.03 -14.18
CA CYS A 185 -18.23 6.56 -15.50
C CYS A 185 -18.23 5.03 -15.60
N VAL A 186 -17.22 4.35 -15.04
CA VAL A 186 -17.19 2.88 -14.97
C VAL A 186 -18.38 2.35 -14.18
N ASN A 187 -18.69 2.96 -13.03
CA ASN A 187 -19.85 2.60 -12.22
C ASN A 187 -21.17 2.85 -12.96
N LEU A 188 -21.25 3.93 -13.72
CA LEU A 188 -22.43 4.22 -14.56
C LEU A 188 -22.63 3.14 -15.63
N CYS A 189 -21.57 2.75 -16.35
CA CYS A 189 -21.62 1.67 -17.33
C CYS A 189 -22.06 0.35 -16.68
N THR A 190 -21.54 0.03 -15.51
CA THR A 190 -21.95 -1.16 -14.74
C THR A 190 -23.43 -1.07 -14.35
N GLY A 191 -23.90 0.11 -13.94
CA GLY A 191 -25.32 0.37 -13.66
C GLY A 191 -26.21 0.12 -14.86
N PHE A 192 -25.81 0.56 -16.07
CA PHE A 192 -26.53 0.26 -17.30
C PHE A 192 -26.56 -1.23 -17.64
N CYS A 193 -25.46 -1.95 -17.43
CA CYS A 193 -25.44 -3.41 -17.58
C CYS A 193 -26.45 -4.10 -16.65
N ILE A 194 -26.52 -3.68 -15.39
CA ILE A 194 -27.50 -4.18 -14.42
C ILE A 194 -28.93 -3.88 -14.88
N ALA A 195 -29.20 -2.64 -15.28
CA ALA A 195 -30.52 -2.22 -15.79
C ALA A 195 -30.94 -3.03 -17.03
N TRP A 196 -30.00 -3.29 -17.93
CA TRP A 196 -30.22 -4.15 -19.09
C TRP A 196 -30.59 -5.58 -18.70
N VAL A 197 -29.86 -6.19 -17.76
CA VAL A 197 -30.21 -7.53 -17.26
C VAL A 197 -31.59 -7.54 -16.61
N VAL A 198 -31.94 -6.54 -15.82
CA VAL A 198 -33.27 -6.41 -15.18
C VAL A 198 -34.36 -6.28 -16.23
N SER A 199 -34.12 -5.55 -17.34
CA SER A 199 -35.11 -5.40 -18.43
C SER A 199 -35.47 -6.71 -19.12
N LEU A 200 -34.59 -7.71 -19.13
CA LEU A 200 -34.86 -9.05 -19.66
C LEU A 200 -35.99 -9.77 -18.87
N PHE A 201 -36.23 -9.33 -17.63
CA PHE A 201 -37.27 -9.89 -16.75
C PHE A 201 -38.50 -8.97 -16.63
N GLU A 202 -38.65 -7.99 -17.54
CA GLU A 202 -39.78 -7.04 -17.56
C GLU A 202 -41.17 -7.74 -17.46
N PRO A 203 -41.47 -8.82 -18.20
CA PRO A 203 -42.79 -9.48 -18.11
C PRO A 203 -43.05 -10.08 -16.71
N ALA A 204 -42.03 -10.51 -16.00
CA ALA A 204 -42.16 -11.00 -14.64
C ALA A 204 -42.38 -9.87 -13.64
N LEU A 205 -41.71 -8.73 -13.83
CA LEU A 205 -41.87 -7.53 -13.01
C LEU A 205 -43.24 -6.85 -13.24
N GLU A 206 -43.77 -6.78 -14.46
CA GLU A 206 -45.12 -6.32 -14.74
C GLU A 206 -46.17 -7.17 -14.01
N LYS A 207 -46.02 -8.50 -14.05
CA LYS A 207 -46.95 -9.40 -13.41
C LYS A 207 -46.87 -9.35 -11.89
N TYR A 208 -45.67 -9.13 -11.34
CA TYR A 208 -45.39 -9.10 -9.90
C TYR A 208 -44.64 -7.84 -9.50
N ALA A 209 -45.23 -6.65 -9.78
CA ALA A 209 -44.61 -5.35 -9.52
C ALA A 209 -44.06 -5.18 -8.09
N ILE A 210 -44.62 -5.93 -7.13
CA ILE A 210 -44.19 -5.93 -5.74
C ILE A 210 -42.73 -6.41 -5.54
N LEU A 211 -42.22 -7.23 -6.49
CA LEU A 211 -40.81 -7.68 -6.45
C LEU A 211 -39.85 -6.52 -6.64
N ALA A 212 -40.23 -5.48 -7.36
CA ALA A 212 -39.43 -4.29 -7.59
C ALA A 212 -39.03 -3.58 -6.28
N PHE A 213 -39.87 -3.66 -5.23
CA PHE A 213 -39.58 -3.04 -3.92
C PHE A 213 -38.40 -3.69 -3.21
N PHE A 214 -38.08 -4.95 -3.51
CA PHE A 214 -36.97 -5.67 -2.87
C PHE A 214 -35.66 -5.60 -3.65
N LEU A 215 -35.65 -5.17 -4.91
CA LEU A 215 -34.43 -5.04 -5.72
C LEU A 215 -33.39 -4.13 -5.06
N PRO A 216 -33.73 -2.93 -4.53
CA PRO A 216 -32.77 -2.08 -3.84
C PRO A 216 -32.17 -2.73 -2.59
N ILE A 217 -32.98 -3.46 -1.81
CA ILE A 217 -32.54 -4.13 -0.59
C ILE A 217 -31.56 -5.27 -0.91
N ILE A 218 -31.90 -6.08 -1.91
CA ILE A 218 -31.07 -7.20 -2.35
C ILE A 218 -29.73 -6.67 -2.91
N GLY A 219 -29.79 -5.65 -3.79
CA GLY A 219 -28.60 -5.05 -4.37
C GLY A 219 -27.68 -4.40 -3.34
N LEU A 220 -28.23 -3.65 -2.38
CA LEU A 220 -27.48 -3.00 -1.31
C LEU A 220 -26.74 -4.02 -0.43
N LEU A 221 -27.43 -5.05 0.02
CA LEU A 221 -26.85 -6.03 0.93
C LEU A 221 -25.83 -6.93 0.22
N GLY A 222 -26.08 -7.29 -1.04
CA GLY A 222 -25.11 -8.03 -1.85
C GLY A 222 -23.84 -7.20 -2.12
N GLY A 223 -24.00 -5.93 -2.48
CA GLY A 223 -22.88 -5.02 -2.68
C GLY A 223 -22.04 -4.86 -1.41
N ASN A 224 -22.67 -4.62 -0.26
CA ASN A 224 -21.98 -4.51 1.02
C ASN A 224 -21.24 -5.79 1.39
N SER A 225 -21.86 -6.97 1.23
CA SER A 225 -21.24 -8.26 1.53
C SER A 225 -20.04 -8.52 0.61
N GLY A 226 -20.19 -8.24 -0.69
CA GLY A 226 -19.10 -8.37 -1.65
C GLY A 226 -17.93 -7.45 -1.33
N ASN A 227 -18.21 -6.20 -0.97
CA ASN A 227 -17.18 -5.24 -0.60
C ASN A 227 -16.44 -5.63 0.69
N GLN A 228 -17.14 -6.17 1.71
CA GLN A 228 -16.50 -6.70 2.91
C GLN A 228 -15.51 -7.82 2.60
N THR A 229 -15.90 -8.78 1.77
CA THR A 229 -15.01 -9.87 1.33
C THR A 229 -13.87 -9.34 0.49
N LEU A 230 -14.13 -8.42 -0.47
CA LEU A 230 -13.13 -7.79 -1.30
C LEU A 230 -12.05 -7.11 -0.47
N THR A 231 -12.43 -6.28 0.49
CA THR A 231 -11.49 -5.56 1.38
C THR A 231 -10.56 -6.51 2.13
N ILE A 232 -11.09 -7.62 2.68
CA ILE A 232 -10.27 -8.61 3.38
C ILE A 232 -9.29 -9.29 2.41
N VAL A 233 -9.75 -9.67 1.22
CA VAL A 233 -8.94 -10.38 0.23
C VAL A 233 -7.83 -9.48 -0.30
N VAL A 234 -8.15 -8.23 -0.67
CA VAL A 234 -7.17 -7.25 -1.18
C VAL A 234 -6.08 -7.00 -0.14
N ARG A 235 -6.46 -6.73 1.12
CA ARG A 235 -5.51 -6.54 2.21
C ARG A 235 -4.60 -7.76 2.40
N SER A 236 -5.16 -8.97 2.44
CA SER A 236 -4.35 -10.18 2.63
C SER A 236 -3.44 -10.48 1.43
N LEU A 237 -3.82 -10.04 0.23
CA LEU A 237 -2.95 -10.10 -0.95
C LEU A 237 -1.82 -9.06 -0.86
N ALA A 238 -2.11 -7.84 -0.44
CA ALA A 238 -1.10 -6.77 -0.25
C ALA A 238 -0.06 -7.14 0.81
N LEU A 239 -0.50 -7.77 1.91
CA LEU A 239 0.40 -8.24 2.97
C LEU A 239 1.15 -9.55 2.63
N GLY A 240 0.96 -10.10 1.43
CA GLY A 240 1.57 -11.37 1.05
C GLY A 240 1.12 -12.58 1.88
N GLU A 241 -0.02 -12.47 2.59
CA GLU A 241 -0.56 -13.54 3.43
C GLU A 241 -1.16 -14.68 2.62
N ILE A 242 -1.48 -14.45 1.33
CA ILE A 242 -2.11 -15.43 0.43
C ILE A 242 -1.11 -15.86 -0.64
N GLU A 243 -0.61 -17.08 -0.51
CA GLU A 243 0.15 -17.73 -1.59
C GLU A 243 -0.78 -18.22 -2.71
N ASP A 244 -0.24 -18.39 -3.92
CA ASP A 244 -0.98 -18.79 -5.14
C ASP A 244 -1.79 -20.10 -5.01
N LYS A 245 -1.54 -20.89 -3.99
CA LYS A 245 -2.25 -22.16 -3.75
C LYS A 245 -3.39 -22.07 -2.72
N GLU A 246 -3.47 -21.00 -1.96
CA GLU A 246 -4.38 -20.88 -0.80
C GLU A 246 -5.74 -20.24 -1.15
N TRP A 247 -5.88 -19.65 -2.33
CA TRP A 247 -7.14 -19.03 -2.77
C TRP A 247 -8.37 -19.96 -2.69
N ARG A 248 -8.17 -21.28 -2.84
CA ARG A 248 -9.28 -22.26 -2.73
C ARG A 248 -9.79 -22.38 -1.31
N GLN A 249 -8.90 -22.33 -0.32
CA GLN A 249 -9.30 -22.38 1.10
C GLN A 249 -10.06 -21.13 1.47
N LEU A 250 -9.57 -19.97 1.00
CA LEU A 250 -10.23 -18.68 1.17
C LEU A 250 -11.63 -18.68 0.52
N LEU A 251 -11.75 -19.17 -0.72
CA LEU A 251 -13.04 -19.27 -1.42
C LEU A 251 -14.02 -20.16 -0.65
N ILE A 252 -13.58 -21.30 -0.15
CA ILE A 252 -14.43 -22.19 0.64
C ILE A 252 -14.88 -21.52 1.95
N LYS A 253 -13.98 -20.84 2.65
CA LYS A 253 -14.29 -20.08 3.86
C LYS A 253 -15.35 -19.01 3.58
N GLU A 254 -15.13 -18.19 2.53
CA GLU A 254 -16.06 -17.11 2.18
C GLU A 254 -17.41 -17.64 1.66
N LEU A 255 -17.43 -18.78 0.97
CA LEU A 255 -18.67 -19.49 0.62
C LEU A 255 -19.49 -19.87 1.86
N PHE A 256 -18.85 -20.46 2.88
CA PHE A 256 -19.52 -20.77 4.13
C PHE A 256 -20.03 -19.52 4.84
N THR A 257 -19.23 -18.46 4.88
CA THR A 257 -19.61 -17.17 5.43
C THR A 257 -20.82 -16.58 4.70
N GLY A 258 -20.79 -16.58 3.35
CA GLY A 258 -21.90 -16.14 2.51
C GLY A 258 -23.18 -16.97 2.71
N CYS A 259 -23.06 -18.29 2.85
CA CYS A 259 -24.21 -19.17 3.16
C CYS A 259 -24.82 -18.85 4.52
N ILE A 260 -24.02 -18.72 5.57
CA ILE A 260 -24.51 -18.43 6.94
C ILE A 260 -25.16 -17.04 6.97
N ASN A 261 -24.50 -16.02 6.42
CA ASN A 261 -25.04 -14.66 6.33
C ASN A 261 -26.31 -14.64 5.47
N GLY A 262 -26.32 -15.37 4.36
CA GLY A 262 -27.48 -15.50 3.48
C GLY A 262 -28.68 -16.17 4.16
N LEU A 263 -28.46 -17.22 4.96
CA LEU A 263 -29.51 -17.85 5.75
C LEU A 263 -30.05 -16.90 6.83
N ALA A 264 -29.19 -16.20 7.56
CA ALA A 264 -29.60 -15.29 8.63
C ALA A 264 -30.34 -14.07 8.08
N ILE A 265 -29.69 -13.30 7.18
CA ILE A 265 -30.26 -12.07 6.64
C ILE A 265 -31.42 -12.36 5.68
N GLY A 266 -31.29 -13.42 4.86
CA GLY A 266 -32.37 -13.88 4.00
C GLY A 266 -33.61 -14.34 4.81
N GLY A 267 -33.38 -15.06 5.92
CA GLY A 267 -34.45 -15.43 6.84
C GLY A 267 -35.19 -14.23 7.44
N ILE A 268 -34.46 -13.24 7.90
CA ILE A 268 -35.05 -11.98 8.43
C ILE A 268 -35.81 -11.24 7.32
N ALA A 269 -35.19 -11.06 6.13
CA ALA A 269 -35.80 -10.36 5.02
C ALA A 269 -37.05 -11.10 4.49
N GLY A 270 -36.99 -12.42 4.38
CA GLY A 270 -38.10 -13.25 3.95
C GLY A 270 -39.27 -13.22 4.93
N LEU A 271 -38.98 -13.30 6.24
CA LEU A 271 -40.00 -13.19 7.29
C LEU A 271 -40.65 -11.81 7.30
N ALA A 272 -39.84 -10.73 7.23
CA ALA A 272 -40.32 -9.37 7.17
C ALA A 272 -41.21 -9.14 5.94
N SER A 273 -40.81 -9.66 4.78
CA SER A 273 -41.58 -9.58 3.54
C SER A 273 -42.92 -10.30 3.65
N TRP A 274 -42.92 -11.47 4.27
CA TRP A 274 -44.18 -12.22 4.52
C TRP A 274 -45.10 -11.44 5.46
N LEU A 275 -44.60 -10.97 6.60
CA LEU A 275 -45.41 -10.21 7.57
C LEU A 275 -45.95 -8.90 6.97
N TRP A 276 -45.15 -8.20 6.16
CA TRP A 276 -45.55 -6.91 5.57
C TRP A 276 -46.62 -7.08 4.49
N ILE A 277 -46.50 -8.10 3.62
CA ILE A 277 -47.35 -8.25 2.44
C ILE A 277 -48.44 -9.33 2.64
N GLY A 278 -48.30 -10.17 3.65
CA GLY A 278 -49.27 -11.24 3.96
C GLY A 278 -49.22 -12.46 3.03
N LYS A 279 -48.22 -12.53 2.11
CA LYS A 279 -48.05 -13.64 1.15
C LYS A 279 -46.82 -14.47 1.48
N PRO A 280 -46.93 -15.70 2.00
CA PRO A 280 -45.81 -16.55 2.38
C PRO A 280 -44.88 -16.89 1.20
N VAL A 281 -45.44 -17.06 0.01
CA VAL A 281 -44.67 -17.33 -1.22
C VAL A 281 -43.66 -16.22 -1.51
N LEU A 282 -44.04 -14.96 -1.29
CA LEU A 282 -43.13 -13.85 -1.48
C LEU A 282 -41.98 -13.83 -0.48
N GLY A 283 -42.27 -14.19 0.77
CA GLY A 283 -41.23 -14.36 1.79
C GLY A 283 -40.18 -15.39 1.38
N VAL A 284 -40.65 -16.55 0.83
CA VAL A 284 -39.74 -17.60 0.33
C VAL A 284 -38.90 -17.12 -0.86
N VAL A 285 -39.50 -16.36 -1.78
CA VAL A 285 -38.80 -15.83 -2.95
C VAL A 285 -37.71 -14.81 -2.53
N VAL A 286 -38.05 -13.91 -1.62
CA VAL A 286 -37.07 -12.93 -1.07
C VAL A 286 -35.94 -13.62 -0.30
N PHE A 287 -36.28 -14.61 0.52
CA PHE A 287 -35.30 -15.47 1.22
C PHE A 287 -34.31 -16.11 0.24
N ALA A 288 -34.83 -16.80 -0.79
CA ALA A 288 -33.99 -17.51 -1.76
C ALA A 288 -33.13 -16.55 -2.58
N ALA A 289 -33.70 -15.42 -3.00
CA ALA A 289 -32.98 -14.37 -3.72
C ALA A 289 -31.82 -13.80 -2.88
N MET A 290 -32.09 -13.54 -1.58
CA MET A 290 -31.08 -13.02 -0.65
C MET A 290 -29.97 -14.03 -0.39
N LEU A 291 -30.31 -15.30 -0.18
CA LEU A 291 -29.32 -16.38 0.01
C LEU A 291 -28.41 -16.50 -1.21
N LEU A 292 -28.97 -16.57 -2.39
CA LEU A 292 -28.19 -16.66 -3.64
C LEU A 292 -27.32 -15.41 -3.86
N ASN A 293 -27.85 -14.23 -3.56
CA ASN A 293 -27.12 -12.98 -3.69
C ASN A 293 -25.91 -12.93 -2.75
N MET A 294 -26.05 -13.33 -1.48
CA MET A 294 -24.95 -13.40 -0.53
C MET A 294 -23.85 -14.38 -0.94
N ILE A 295 -24.23 -15.55 -1.46
CA ILE A 295 -23.29 -16.53 -2.00
C ILE A 295 -22.56 -15.97 -3.22
N ALA A 296 -23.28 -15.37 -4.16
CA ALA A 296 -22.70 -14.78 -5.36
C ALA A 296 -21.72 -13.63 -5.00
N SER A 297 -22.09 -12.79 -4.03
CA SER A 297 -21.25 -11.69 -3.55
C SER A 297 -19.96 -12.19 -2.89
N ALA A 298 -20.04 -13.24 -2.08
CA ALA A 298 -18.87 -13.85 -1.47
C ALA A 298 -17.91 -14.42 -2.53
N VAL A 299 -18.44 -15.12 -3.54
CA VAL A 299 -17.64 -15.65 -4.65
C VAL A 299 -17.00 -14.51 -5.45
N ALA A 300 -17.76 -13.47 -5.80
CA ALA A 300 -17.25 -12.33 -6.55
C ALA A 300 -16.16 -11.57 -5.78
N GLY A 301 -16.37 -11.34 -4.48
CA GLY A 301 -15.40 -10.67 -3.60
C GLY A 301 -14.05 -11.37 -3.50
N VAL A 302 -14.00 -12.70 -3.68
CA VAL A 302 -12.75 -13.46 -3.75
C VAL A 302 -12.20 -13.53 -5.17
N MET A 303 -13.06 -13.86 -6.14
CA MET A 303 -12.61 -14.18 -7.50
C MET A 303 -12.16 -12.94 -8.29
N VAL A 304 -12.78 -11.77 -8.06
CA VAL A 304 -12.45 -10.56 -8.79
C VAL A 304 -10.98 -10.15 -8.54
N PRO A 305 -10.51 -9.91 -7.29
CA PRO A 305 -9.13 -9.50 -7.06
C PRO A 305 -8.11 -10.55 -7.50
N ILE A 306 -8.38 -11.84 -7.26
CA ILE A 306 -7.49 -12.93 -7.69
C ILE A 306 -7.40 -13.00 -9.22
N SER A 307 -8.52 -12.79 -9.93
CA SER A 307 -8.51 -12.79 -11.39
C SER A 307 -7.77 -11.57 -11.97
N LEU A 308 -7.92 -10.39 -11.36
CA LEU A 308 -7.20 -9.18 -11.78
C LEU A 308 -5.69 -9.36 -11.58
N ARG A 309 -5.27 -9.91 -10.44
CA ARG A 309 -3.86 -10.26 -10.20
C ARG A 309 -3.33 -11.26 -11.24
N ALA A 310 -4.10 -12.30 -11.55
CA ALA A 310 -3.69 -13.30 -12.55
C ALA A 310 -3.59 -12.74 -13.98
N LEU A 311 -4.39 -11.71 -14.30
CA LEU A 311 -4.38 -11.01 -15.58
C LEU A 311 -3.34 -9.88 -15.62
N LYS A 312 -2.60 -9.65 -14.51
CA LYS A 312 -1.65 -8.53 -14.39
C LYS A 312 -2.29 -7.17 -14.72
N VAL A 313 -3.55 -6.99 -14.38
CA VAL A 313 -4.25 -5.71 -14.56
C VAL A 313 -3.96 -4.83 -13.35
N CYS A 314 -3.20 -3.78 -13.58
CA CYS A 314 -2.76 -2.79 -12.63
C CYS A 314 -3.92 -1.90 -12.11
N LEU A 315 -4.93 -2.48 -11.45
CA LEU A 315 -6.06 -1.72 -10.90
C LEU A 315 -6.00 -1.59 -9.38
N LEU A 316 -5.13 -2.35 -8.70
CA LEU A 316 -5.08 -2.46 -7.24
C LEU A 316 -3.68 -2.78 -6.69
N TYR A 317 -2.67 -2.96 -7.54
CA TYR A 317 -1.33 -3.38 -7.13
C TYR A 317 -0.29 -2.57 -7.88
N THR A 318 0.21 -1.52 -7.29
CA THR A 318 1.22 -0.65 -7.89
C THR A 318 2.65 -0.94 -7.45
N SER A 319 2.84 -1.72 -6.39
CA SER A 319 4.19 -1.98 -5.89
C SER A 319 5.01 -2.98 -6.70
N ASP A 320 4.37 -3.98 -7.32
CA ASP A 320 5.09 -4.95 -8.17
C ASP A 320 5.10 -4.55 -9.66
N ALA A 321 4.44 -3.45 -10.02
CA ALA A 321 4.22 -3.05 -11.41
C ALA A 321 5.31 -2.13 -11.97
N ALA A 322 6.12 -1.51 -11.13
CA ALA A 322 7.24 -0.69 -11.57
C ALA A 322 8.31 -1.49 -12.33
N ASP A 323 8.42 -2.80 -12.04
CA ASP A 323 9.34 -3.71 -12.74
C ASP A 323 8.69 -4.50 -13.89
N ASP A 324 7.37 -4.36 -14.15
CA ASP A 324 6.69 -5.04 -15.25
C ASP A 324 6.52 -4.08 -16.45
N PRO A 325 7.28 -4.23 -17.55
CA PRO A 325 7.21 -3.36 -18.72
C PRO A 325 5.85 -3.41 -19.46
N THR A 326 4.83 -4.00 -18.88
CA THR A 326 3.48 -4.16 -19.42
C THR A 326 2.40 -3.38 -18.65
N CYS A 327 2.76 -2.64 -17.58
CA CYS A 327 1.88 -1.67 -16.89
C CYS A 327 2.15 -0.22 -17.29
#